data_a3b4827c0128efa1ebc706763e0d4ec3
#
_entry.id   a3b4827c0128efa1ebc706763e0d4ec3
#
_cell.length_a   1.000
_cell.length_b   1.000
_cell.length_c   1.000
_cell.angle_alpha   90.00
_cell.angle_beta   90.00
_cell.angle_gamma   90.00
#
_symmetry.space_group_name_H-M   'P 1'
#
loop_
_entity.id
_entity.type
_entity.pdbx_description
1 polymer ?
#
loop_
_entity_poly.entity_id
_entity_poly.type
_entity_poly.pdbx_seq_one_letter_code
_entity_poly.pdbx_strand_id
1 'polypeptide(L)'
;MKKLLYTLLAVSLIFSACEEEDTAPTIVNGCVDPTAINYNSSATNDDGSCIYPAVSIVGYWNSFEWTIIQNEGYWTAYPNGQKVITNTQSQTDNFWLDLLFDSNGDAAGIDEDGDAIITDWIKNGDTLFMDVYNFTISTLDSSYLTLELFESDTNTFFSNPINDTIYFTEKRELFKFERD
;
A
#
# COMPACT_ATOMS: atom_id res chain seq x y z
N MET A 1 -16.74 71.79 -43.22
CA MET A 1 -15.96 70.61 -43.66
C MET A 1 -14.76 70.36 -42.77
N LYS A 2 -13.94 71.29 -42.32
CA LYS A 2 -12.78 71.03 -41.44
C LYS A 2 -13.10 70.42 -40.06
N LYS A 3 -14.21 70.85 -39.43
CA LYS A 3 -14.62 70.35 -38.12
C LYS A 3 -15.12 68.91 -38.13
N LEU A 4 -15.70 68.44 -39.23
CA LEU A 4 -16.15 67.08 -39.40
C LEU A 4 -14.95 66.11 -39.57
N LEU A 5 -13.87 66.57 -40.16
CA LEU A 5 -12.65 65.73 -40.36
C LEU A 5 -11.91 65.46 -39.04
N TYR A 6 -11.89 66.44 -38.11
CA TYR A 6 -11.26 66.21 -36.79
C TYR A 6 -12.07 65.30 -35.88
N THR A 7 -13.39 65.28 -35.98
CA THR A 7 -14.21 64.30 -35.20
C THR A 7 -14.10 62.91 -35.71
N LEU A 8 -13.93 62.66 -37.01
CA LEU A 8 -13.68 61.36 -37.56
C LEU A 8 -12.27 60.83 -37.21
N LEU A 9 -11.26 61.73 -37.13
CA LEU A 9 -9.90 61.35 -36.75
C LEU A 9 -9.81 61.01 -35.23
N ALA A 10 -10.58 61.68 -34.37
CA ALA A 10 -10.62 61.44 -32.93
C ALA A 10 -11.31 60.13 -32.58
N VAL A 11 -12.31 59.68 -33.33
CA VAL A 11 -13.01 58.43 -33.10
C VAL A 11 -12.16 57.22 -33.51
N SER A 12 -11.31 57.34 -34.54
CA SER A 12 -10.43 56.24 -34.96
C SER A 12 -9.29 55.92 -34.00
N LEU A 13 -8.93 56.84 -33.08
CA LEU A 13 -7.88 56.59 -32.07
C LEU A 13 -8.38 55.85 -30.82
N ILE A 14 -9.71 55.77 -30.62
CA ILE A 14 -10.28 55.10 -29.46
C ILE A 14 -10.42 53.57 -29.68
N PHE A 15 -10.41 53.11 -30.93
CA PHE A 15 -10.51 51.67 -31.25
C PHE A 15 -9.18 50.95 -31.34
N SER A 16 -8.02 51.61 -31.16
CA SER A 16 -6.69 51.01 -31.24
C SER A 16 -6.10 50.56 -29.91
N ALA A 17 -6.86 50.54 -28.80
CA ALA A 17 -6.31 50.34 -27.47
C ALA A 17 -6.88 49.12 -26.73
N CYS A 18 -7.31 48.12 -27.47
CA CYS A 18 -7.63 46.79 -26.87
C CYS A 18 -7.03 45.72 -27.78
N GLU A 19 -5.71 45.57 -27.77
CA GLU A 19 -5.09 44.29 -27.98
C GLU A 19 -5.07 43.62 -26.57
N GLU A 20 -6.13 42.84 -26.28
CA GLU A 20 -6.00 41.80 -25.27
C GLU A 20 -4.95 40.83 -25.80
N GLU A 21 -3.75 40.89 -25.24
CA GLU A 21 -2.81 39.77 -25.38
C GLU A 21 -3.53 38.54 -24.82
N ASP A 22 -4.06 37.72 -25.70
CA ASP A 22 -4.56 36.38 -25.40
C ASP A 22 -3.35 35.55 -24.99
N THR A 23 -2.83 35.78 -23.77
CA THR A 23 -1.79 34.95 -23.20
C THR A 23 -2.46 33.60 -22.90
N ALA A 24 -2.30 32.66 -23.82
CA ALA A 24 -2.70 31.27 -23.59
C ALA A 24 -2.18 30.87 -22.20
N PRO A 25 -3.01 30.26 -21.36
CA PRO A 25 -2.58 29.87 -20.02
C PRO A 25 -1.34 28.99 -20.12
N THR A 26 -0.27 29.41 -19.47
CA THR A 26 0.97 28.65 -19.44
C THR A 26 0.70 27.35 -18.70
N ILE A 27 0.79 26.22 -19.41
CA ILE A 27 0.69 24.89 -18.79
C ILE A 27 2.00 24.65 -18.05
N VAL A 28 1.93 24.50 -16.74
CA VAL A 28 3.04 24.12 -15.87
C VAL A 28 2.81 22.67 -15.45
N ASN A 29 3.64 21.75 -15.91
CA ASN A 29 3.60 20.36 -15.50
C ASN A 29 4.29 20.18 -14.14
N GLY A 30 3.77 19.27 -13.31
CA GLY A 30 4.33 18.93 -12.02
C GLY A 30 3.29 18.26 -11.12
N CYS A 31 3.70 17.85 -9.94
CA CYS A 31 2.81 17.25 -8.95
C CYS A 31 1.83 18.31 -8.39
N VAL A 32 0.52 18.05 -8.52
CA VAL A 32 -0.57 18.92 -8.05
C VAL A 32 -1.16 18.50 -6.70
N ASP A 33 -0.70 17.37 -6.13
CA ASP A 33 -1.20 16.89 -4.85
C ASP A 33 -0.43 17.55 -3.69
N PRO A 34 -1.10 18.33 -2.81
CA PRO A 34 -0.44 19.00 -1.69
C PRO A 34 0.10 18.06 -0.62
N THR A 35 -0.25 16.77 -0.64
CA THR A 35 0.28 15.76 0.29
C THR A 35 1.61 15.15 -0.18
N ALA A 36 2.00 15.39 -1.42
CA ALA A 36 3.25 14.90 -1.97
C ALA A 36 4.45 15.78 -1.53
N ILE A 37 5.62 15.14 -1.35
CA ILE A 37 6.88 15.80 -0.96
C ILE A 37 7.31 16.84 -1.99
N ASN A 38 7.05 16.56 -3.27
CA ASN A 38 7.42 17.41 -4.41
C ASN A 38 6.23 18.18 -4.98
N TYR A 39 5.23 18.51 -4.15
CA TYR A 39 4.12 19.36 -4.53
C TYR A 39 4.59 20.67 -5.15
N ASN A 40 4.03 21.02 -6.29
CA ASN A 40 4.29 22.28 -6.98
C ASN A 40 3.00 23.10 -7.07
N SER A 41 2.87 24.11 -6.23
CA SER A 41 1.68 24.99 -6.18
C SER A 41 1.46 25.80 -7.48
N SER A 42 2.46 25.87 -8.36
CA SER A 42 2.36 26.53 -9.67
C SER A 42 1.97 25.56 -10.79
N ALA A 43 1.93 24.23 -10.53
CA ALA A 43 1.50 23.27 -11.52
C ALA A 43 0.02 23.42 -11.84
N THR A 44 -0.29 23.43 -13.12
CA THR A 44 -1.66 23.49 -13.66
C THR A 44 -2.05 22.18 -14.36
N ASN A 45 -1.09 21.26 -14.52
CA ASN A 45 -1.29 19.95 -15.11
C ASN A 45 -0.48 18.92 -14.34
N ASP A 46 -1.14 17.86 -13.85
CA ASP A 46 -0.46 16.76 -13.19
C ASP A 46 0.29 15.93 -14.25
N ASP A 47 1.58 15.74 -14.04
CA ASP A 47 2.45 14.94 -14.91
C ASP A 47 2.76 13.55 -14.35
N GLY A 48 2.11 13.16 -13.24
CA GLY A 48 2.31 11.88 -12.57
C GLY A 48 3.63 11.78 -11.78
N SER A 49 4.33 12.91 -11.55
CA SER A 49 5.61 12.94 -10.85
C SER A 49 5.50 12.99 -9.34
N CYS A 50 4.30 12.87 -8.76
CA CYS A 50 4.09 12.97 -7.31
C CYS A 50 4.89 11.91 -6.54
N ILE A 51 5.67 12.37 -5.57
CA ILE A 51 6.44 11.53 -4.64
C ILE A 51 5.81 11.66 -3.27
N TYR A 52 5.37 10.54 -2.71
CA TYR A 52 4.79 10.51 -1.37
C TYR A 52 5.82 10.07 -0.34
N PRO A 53 5.74 10.54 0.92
CA PRO A 53 6.58 10.03 1.99
C PRO A 53 6.34 8.54 2.14
N ALA A 54 7.43 7.77 2.32
CA ALA A 54 7.31 6.36 2.65
C ALA A 54 6.57 6.22 4.00
N VAL A 55 5.53 5.41 4.01
CA VAL A 55 4.81 5.12 5.25
C VAL A 55 5.73 4.31 6.16
N SER A 56 5.92 4.80 7.38
CA SER A 56 6.75 4.12 8.39
C SER A 56 5.91 3.12 9.15
N ILE A 57 6.48 1.94 9.44
CA ILE A 57 5.91 1.00 10.39
C ILE A 57 6.09 1.46 11.84
N VAL A 58 7.04 2.36 12.10
CA VAL A 58 7.30 2.89 13.46
C VAL A 58 6.07 3.56 14.02
N GLY A 59 5.69 3.18 15.23
CA GLY A 59 4.51 3.68 15.93
C GLY A 59 3.76 2.57 16.67
N TYR A 60 2.65 2.96 17.27
CA TYR A 60 1.76 2.06 17.99
C TYR A 60 0.63 1.60 17.08
N TRP A 61 0.34 0.31 17.13
CA TRP A 61 -0.64 -0.36 16.29
C TRP A 61 -1.57 -1.21 17.13
N ASN A 62 -2.84 -0.85 17.17
CA ASN A 62 -3.88 -1.59 17.88
C ASN A 62 -4.36 -2.75 17.03
N SER A 63 -4.33 -3.96 17.58
CA SER A 63 -4.90 -5.12 16.90
C SER A 63 -6.43 -5.08 16.91
N PHE A 64 -7.05 -5.51 15.83
CA PHE A 64 -8.53 -5.59 15.78
C PHE A 64 -9.07 -6.87 15.12
N GLU A 65 -8.26 -7.56 14.32
CA GLU A 65 -8.73 -8.76 13.63
C GLU A 65 -7.59 -9.74 13.39
N TRP A 66 -7.84 -11.00 13.63
CA TRP A 66 -6.99 -12.11 13.27
C TRP A 66 -7.77 -13.12 12.43
N THR A 67 -7.32 -13.41 11.23
CA THR A 67 -7.94 -14.38 10.33
C THR A 67 -6.98 -15.51 10.03
N ILE A 68 -7.43 -16.74 10.26
CA ILE A 68 -6.72 -17.96 9.87
C ILE A 68 -7.40 -18.52 8.63
N ILE A 69 -6.61 -18.81 7.60
CA ILE A 69 -7.05 -19.50 6.38
C ILE A 69 -6.24 -20.77 6.25
N GLN A 70 -6.92 -21.91 6.25
CA GLN A 70 -6.29 -23.23 6.05
C GLN A 70 -6.74 -23.81 4.72
N ASN A 71 -5.78 -24.17 3.88
CA ASN A 71 -6.00 -24.83 2.62
C ASN A 71 -5.40 -26.24 2.68
N GLU A 72 -6.18 -27.20 2.26
CA GLU A 72 -5.73 -28.58 2.03
C GLU A 72 -5.87 -28.91 0.56
N GLY A 73 -4.94 -29.69 0.05
CA GLY A 73 -4.97 -30.06 -1.35
C GLY A 73 -3.84 -30.99 -1.74
N TYR A 74 -3.60 -31.04 -3.03
CA TYR A 74 -2.53 -31.87 -3.59
C TYR A 74 -1.93 -31.24 -4.85
N TRP A 75 -0.70 -31.64 -5.14
CA TRP A 75 -0.05 -31.37 -6.40
C TRP A 75 -0.15 -32.59 -7.32
N THR A 76 -0.53 -32.38 -8.56
CA THR A 76 -0.47 -33.42 -9.58
C THR A 76 0.97 -33.47 -10.11
N ALA A 77 1.66 -34.58 -9.88
CA ALA A 77 3.05 -34.72 -10.27
C ALA A 77 3.28 -34.71 -11.78
N TYR A 78 2.30 -35.14 -12.57
CA TYR A 78 2.43 -35.24 -14.03
C TYR A 78 1.06 -35.05 -14.73
N PRO A 79 0.99 -34.36 -15.86
CA PRO A 79 2.07 -33.77 -16.65
C PRO A 79 2.45 -32.33 -16.33
N ASN A 80 1.70 -31.58 -15.51
CA ASN A 80 1.86 -30.13 -15.42
C ASN A 80 2.05 -29.56 -13.99
N GLY A 81 2.17 -30.39 -12.97
CA GLY A 81 2.41 -29.94 -11.60
C GLY A 81 1.33 -28.94 -11.09
N GLN A 82 0.07 -29.20 -11.39
CA GLN A 82 -1.01 -28.31 -10.97
C GLN A 82 -1.31 -28.47 -9.48
N LYS A 83 -1.43 -27.33 -8.81
CA LYS A 83 -1.93 -27.24 -7.44
C LYS A 83 -3.46 -27.32 -7.46
N VAL A 84 -4.02 -28.28 -6.72
CA VAL A 84 -5.47 -28.43 -6.55
C VAL A 84 -5.81 -28.24 -5.08
N ILE A 85 -6.58 -27.22 -4.76
CA ILE A 85 -7.12 -27.00 -3.42
C ILE A 85 -8.44 -27.77 -3.33
N THR A 86 -8.54 -28.67 -2.36
CA THR A 86 -9.71 -29.51 -2.13
C THR A 86 -10.59 -29.02 -1.00
N ASN A 87 -10.00 -28.31 -0.04
CA ASN A 87 -10.70 -27.78 1.10
C ASN A 87 -10.10 -26.42 1.50
N THR A 88 -10.95 -25.49 1.87
CA THR A 88 -10.56 -24.20 2.44
C THR A 88 -11.43 -23.96 3.67
N GLN A 89 -10.78 -23.70 4.78
CA GLN A 89 -11.43 -23.29 6.02
C GLN A 89 -10.93 -21.88 6.37
N SER A 90 -11.82 -21.03 6.85
CA SER A 90 -11.47 -19.69 7.32
C SER A 90 -12.16 -19.42 8.63
N GLN A 91 -11.41 -18.91 9.58
CA GLN A 91 -11.91 -18.46 10.88
C GLN A 91 -11.37 -17.05 11.13
N THR A 92 -12.23 -16.17 11.61
CA THR A 92 -11.86 -14.82 12.01
C THR A 92 -12.24 -14.62 13.46
N ASP A 93 -11.30 -14.13 14.24
CA ASP A 93 -11.44 -13.83 15.66
C ASP A 93 -10.90 -12.44 15.98
N ASN A 94 -11.25 -11.94 17.17
CA ASN A 94 -10.58 -10.78 17.73
C ASN A 94 -9.18 -11.19 18.20
N PHE A 95 -8.24 -10.31 17.99
CA PHE A 95 -6.86 -10.50 18.40
C PHE A 95 -6.47 -9.38 19.37
N TRP A 96 -5.82 -9.73 20.47
CA TRP A 96 -5.52 -8.82 21.57
C TRP A 96 -4.02 -8.68 21.79
N LEU A 97 -3.27 -8.44 20.72
CA LEU A 97 -1.85 -8.17 20.81
C LEU A 97 -1.53 -6.89 20.06
N ASP A 98 -1.40 -5.80 20.77
CA ASP A 98 -0.97 -4.55 20.16
C ASP A 98 0.53 -4.58 19.88
N LEU A 99 0.96 -3.85 18.85
CA LEU A 99 2.37 -3.77 18.46
C LEU A 99 2.88 -2.35 18.57
N LEU A 100 4.05 -2.22 19.16
CA LEU A 100 4.83 -0.99 19.18
C LEU A 100 6.15 -1.23 18.43
N PHE A 101 6.41 -0.47 17.40
CA PHE A 101 7.69 -0.44 16.70
C PHE A 101 8.41 0.86 17.00
N ASP A 102 9.62 0.79 17.49
CA ASP A 102 10.43 1.98 17.72
C ASP A 102 11.44 2.21 16.58
N SER A 103 12.02 3.41 16.53
CA SER A 103 12.99 3.78 15.50
C SER A 103 14.39 3.18 15.73
N ASN A 104 14.63 2.54 16.86
CA ASN A 104 15.91 1.91 17.19
C ASN A 104 15.98 0.46 16.70
N GLY A 105 14.84 -0.10 16.28
CA GLY A 105 14.73 -1.48 15.83
C GLY A 105 14.17 -2.42 16.90
N ASP A 106 13.66 -1.89 18.02
CA ASP A 106 12.97 -2.68 19.02
C ASP A 106 11.47 -2.72 18.71
N ALA A 107 10.85 -3.89 18.88
CA ALA A 107 9.41 -4.06 18.83
C ALA A 107 8.90 -4.64 20.15
N ALA A 108 7.72 -4.21 20.57
CA ALA A 108 7.01 -4.79 21.70
C ALA A 108 5.63 -5.27 21.24
N GLY A 109 5.31 -6.54 21.54
CA GLY A 109 3.94 -7.03 21.53
C GLY A 109 3.34 -6.81 22.91
N ILE A 110 2.17 -6.18 22.99
CA ILE A 110 1.49 -5.87 24.26
C ILE A 110 0.18 -6.64 24.27
N ASP A 111 0.05 -7.57 25.21
CA ASP A 111 -1.15 -8.38 25.34
C ASP A 111 -2.28 -7.67 26.10
N GLU A 112 -3.43 -8.35 26.26
CA GLU A 112 -4.60 -7.81 26.94
C GLU A 112 -4.39 -7.51 28.43
N ASP A 113 -3.41 -8.16 29.06
CA ASP A 113 -3.03 -7.95 30.45
C ASP A 113 -2.02 -6.79 30.61
N GLY A 114 -1.51 -6.26 29.50
CA GLY A 114 -0.52 -5.20 29.43
C GLY A 114 0.92 -5.72 29.59
N ASP A 115 1.13 -7.04 29.51
CA ASP A 115 2.46 -7.64 29.52
C ASP A 115 3.12 -7.46 28.14
N ALA A 116 4.37 -7.04 28.14
CA ALA A 116 5.10 -6.75 26.90
C ALA A 116 6.11 -7.87 26.58
N ILE A 117 6.05 -8.37 25.37
CA ILE A 117 7.09 -9.20 24.76
C ILE A 117 7.96 -8.29 23.89
N ILE A 118 9.22 -8.09 24.28
CA ILE A 118 10.14 -7.24 23.53
C ILE A 118 11.00 -8.10 22.64
N THR A 119 11.15 -7.69 21.39
CA THR A 119 11.98 -8.33 20.38
C THR A 119 12.60 -7.30 19.44
N ASP A 120 13.64 -7.69 18.71
CA ASP A 120 14.17 -6.87 17.62
C ASP A 120 13.31 -7.03 16.35
N TRP A 121 13.27 -5.98 15.53
CA TRP A 121 12.63 -6.06 14.23
C TRP A 121 13.50 -5.48 13.11
N ILE A 122 13.37 -6.05 11.94
CA ILE A 122 14.01 -5.57 10.71
C ILE A 122 12.98 -5.64 9.58
N LYS A 123 12.80 -4.52 8.88
CA LYS A 123 11.97 -4.45 7.67
C LYS A 123 12.87 -4.42 6.43
N ASN A 124 12.64 -5.34 5.50
CA ASN A 124 13.30 -5.37 4.20
C ASN A 124 12.25 -5.53 3.09
N GLY A 125 12.00 -4.44 2.37
CA GLY A 125 10.87 -4.39 1.43
C GLY A 125 9.55 -4.64 2.15
N ASP A 126 8.81 -5.65 1.70
CA ASP A 126 7.53 -6.06 2.31
C ASP A 126 7.69 -7.20 3.32
N THR A 127 8.92 -7.55 3.70
CA THR A 127 9.17 -8.56 4.72
C THR A 127 9.53 -7.90 6.04
N LEU A 128 8.87 -8.34 7.11
CA LEU A 128 9.12 -7.96 8.49
C LEU A 128 9.64 -9.16 9.25
N PHE A 129 10.84 -9.05 9.77
CA PHE A 129 11.48 -10.06 10.63
C PHE A 129 11.27 -9.65 12.07
N MET A 130 10.68 -10.52 12.89
CA MET A 130 10.51 -10.35 14.32
C MET A 130 10.77 -11.70 15.00
N ASP A 131 11.77 -11.76 15.87
CA ASP A 131 12.22 -12.99 16.53
C ASP A 131 12.45 -14.12 15.50
N VAL A 132 11.74 -15.22 15.62
CA VAL A 132 11.81 -16.38 14.71
C VAL A 132 10.83 -16.31 13.54
N TYR A 133 9.98 -15.29 13.50
CA TYR A 133 8.93 -15.17 12.51
C TYR A 133 9.30 -14.22 11.38
N ASN A 134 8.88 -14.59 10.17
CA ASN A 134 9.01 -13.76 8.98
C ASN A 134 7.59 -13.46 8.46
N PHE A 135 7.16 -12.23 8.67
CA PHE A 135 5.87 -11.78 8.20
C PHE A 135 6.00 -11.11 6.83
N THR A 136 4.99 -11.27 5.99
CA THR A 136 4.81 -10.42 4.82
C THR A 136 3.90 -9.26 5.21
N ILE A 137 4.32 -8.04 4.89
CA ILE A 137 3.48 -6.85 5.04
C ILE A 137 2.59 -6.79 3.81
N SER A 138 1.32 -7.15 3.94
CA SER A 138 0.36 -7.10 2.83
C SER A 138 -0.37 -5.77 2.73
N THR A 139 -0.41 -4.99 3.81
CA THR A 139 -0.89 -3.61 3.83
C THR A 139 -0.05 -2.81 4.81
N LEU A 140 0.38 -1.63 4.40
CA LEU A 140 0.98 -0.61 5.27
C LEU A 140 0.64 0.76 4.71
N ASP A 141 -0.25 1.46 5.36
CA ASP A 141 -0.61 2.84 5.05
C ASP A 141 -0.61 3.70 6.31
N SER A 142 -1.15 4.91 6.24
CA SER A 142 -1.18 5.82 7.39
C SER A 142 -2.06 5.35 8.53
N SER A 143 -2.97 4.41 8.29
CA SER A 143 -4.02 3.99 9.21
C SER A 143 -4.00 2.50 9.51
N TYR A 144 -3.53 1.68 8.56
CA TYR A 144 -3.63 0.23 8.67
C TYR A 144 -2.31 -0.47 8.41
N LEU A 145 -2.08 -1.54 9.16
CA LEU A 145 -1.02 -2.53 8.97
C LEU A 145 -1.65 -3.92 8.91
N THR A 146 -1.30 -4.70 7.89
CA THR A 146 -1.64 -6.12 7.85
C THR A 146 -0.37 -6.94 7.71
N LEU A 147 -0.15 -7.80 8.69
CA LEU A 147 0.93 -8.79 8.69
C LEU A 147 0.36 -10.15 8.30
N GLU A 148 1.09 -10.84 7.45
CA GLU A 148 0.73 -12.17 6.98
C GLU A 148 1.84 -13.16 7.33
N LEU A 149 1.48 -14.21 8.06
CA LEU A 149 2.34 -15.36 8.31
C LEU A 149 1.86 -16.53 7.45
N PHE A 150 2.78 -17.11 6.70
CA PHE A 150 2.49 -18.25 5.84
C PHE A 150 3.30 -19.46 6.29
N GLU A 151 2.60 -20.54 6.56
CA GLU A 151 3.18 -21.83 6.88
C GLU A 151 2.71 -22.87 5.86
N SER A 152 3.60 -23.71 5.39
CA SER A 152 3.24 -24.83 4.52
C SER A 152 3.89 -26.10 5.02
N ASP A 153 3.11 -27.17 5.08
CA ASP A 153 3.58 -28.52 5.32
C ASP A 153 3.22 -29.39 4.12
N THR A 154 4.18 -30.18 3.67
CA THR A 154 4.02 -31.08 2.55
C THR A 154 4.29 -32.51 2.99
N ASN A 155 3.25 -33.34 2.95
CA ASN A 155 3.36 -34.77 3.18
C ASN A 155 3.40 -35.52 1.85
N THR A 156 4.50 -36.20 1.57
CA THR A 156 4.66 -36.99 0.36
C THR A 156 4.24 -38.44 0.63
N PHE A 157 3.13 -38.84 0.05
CA PHE A 157 2.72 -40.26 0.08
C PHE A 157 3.05 -40.92 -1.25
N PHE A 158 4.08 -41.77 -1.26
CA PHE A 158 4.39 -42.62 -2.42
C PHE A 158 3.46 -43.83 -2.44
N SER A 159 2.36 -43.75 -3.17
CA SER A 159 1.48 -44.92 -3.33
C SER A 159 1.52 -45.58 -4.70
N ASN A 160 2.15 -44.96 -5.71
CA ASN A 160 2.29 -45.56 -7.04
C ASN A 160 3.30 -44.77 -7.91
N PRO A 161 4.29 -45.38 -8.56
CA PRO A 161 5.29 -44.71 -9.38
C PRO A 161 4.74 -43.99 -10.64
N ILE A 162 3.45 -44.10 -10.91
CA ILE A 162 2.81 -43.45 -12.09
C ILE A 162 1.97 -42.25 -11.70
N ASN A 163 1.59 -42.11 -10.43
CA ASN A 163 0.77 -40.99 -9.93
C ASN A 163 1.30 -40.53 -8.57
N ASP A 164 2.47 -39.94 -8.55
CA ASP A 164 2.99 -39.30 -7.33
C ASP A 164 2.11 -38.08 -7.02
N THR A 165 1.28 -38.22 -5.99
CA THR A 165 0.47 -37.13 -5.47
C THR A 165 1.11 -36.62 -4.20
N ILE A 166 1.47 -35.34 -4.18
CA ILE A 166 1.99 -34.66 -3.00
C ILE A 166 0.83 -33.94 -2.36
N TYR A 167 0.46 -34.34 -1.17
CA TYR A 167 -0.54 -33.62 -0.36
C TYR A 167 0.12 -32.48 0.39
N PHE A 168 -0.57 -31.37 0.51
CA PHE A 168 -0.11 -30.23 1.28
C PHE A 168 -1.21 -29.70 2.20
N THR A 169 -0.77 -29.08 3.28
CA THR A 169 -1.57 -28.21 4.13
C THR A 169 -0.88 -26.87 4.17
N GLU A 170 -1.60 -25.83 3.88
CA GLU A 170 -1.13 -24.44 3.98
C GLU A 170 -1.96 -23.70 5.01
N LYS A 171 -1.29 -22.98 5.87
CA LYS A 171 -1.92 -22.08 6.83
C LYS A 171 -1.42 -20.67 6.55
N ARG A 172 -2.36 -19.76 6.44
CA ARG A 172 -2.10 -18.33 6.33
C ARG A 172 -2.78 -17.65 7.49
N GLU A 173 -2.03 -16.85 8.21
CA GLU A 173 -2.55 -16.03 9.29
C GLU A 173 -2.42 -14.57 8.90
N LEU A 174 -3.51 -13.82 9.02
CA LEU A 174 -3.60 -12.41 8.73
C LEU A 174 -3.88 -11.68 10.06
N PHE A 175 -2.95 -10.84 10.47
CA PHE A 175 -3.06 -9.99 11.66
C PHE A 175 -3.27 -8.58 11.20
N LYS A 176 -4.41 -7.98 11.57
CA LYS A 176 -4.77 -6.64 11.15
C LYS A 176 -4.75 -5.68 12.31
N PHE A 177 -4.12 -4.55 12.08
CA PHE A 177 -3.92 -3.50 13.06
C PHE A 177 -4.33 -2.15 12.47
N GLU A 178 -4.77 -1.27 13.34
CA GLU A 178 -4.98 0.15 13.04
C GLU A 178 -4.01 1.01 13.86
N ARG A 179 -3.63 2.14 13.31
CA ARG A 179 -2.72 3.09 13.97
C ARG A 179 -3.48 3.89 15.01
N ASP A 180 -2.88 4.05 16.19
CA ASP A 180 -3.40 4.92 17.24
C ASP A 180 -3.24 6.42 16.88
#